data_fa2e41b42dc9d54865682d30fccc1f2c
#
_entry.id   fa2e41b42dc9d54865682d30fccc1f2c
#
_cell.length_a   1.000
_cell.length_b   1.000
_cell.length_c   1.000
_cell.angle_alpha   90.00
_cell.angle_beta   90.00
_cell.angle_gamma   90.00
#
_symmetry.space_group_name_H-M   'P 1'
#
loop_
_entity.id
_entity.type
_entity.pdbx_description
1 polymer ?
#
loop_
_entity_poly.entity_id
_entity_poly.type
_entity_poly.pdbx_seq_one_letter_code
_entity_poly.pdbx_strand_id
1 'polypeptide(L)'
;MKFNSALPVLFLLLASVFPSIVYADALIGVKRGDWVEYSVSFTGRPPPEHDVIWARMEVTGVEEQRVNATFVSQLANGTVLTVEEDLDFATGRLIDMFVIPSGLNSGDSFYAQGVGEIVIDSVDVRNIVGASRTVVHAETEDTQWFWDRTTGIVVEARTANVVYTLDTVAISTGLWGQQILGVEPAIIYAIVVVFALAVITGAIVLCVRRKRRMSQP
;
A
#
# COMPACT_ATOMS: atom_id res chain seq x y z
N MET A 1 -17.50 -60.96 28.14
CA MET A 1 -16.86 -59.67 28.04
C MET A 1 -17.58 -58.85 27.00
N LYS A 2 -18.33 -57.78 27.38
CA LYS A 2 -19.02 -56.90 26.43
C LYS A 2 -18.00 -55.79 26.05
N PHE A 3 -17.52 -55.82 24.81
CA PHE A 3 -16.72 -54.73 24.27
C PHE A 3 -17.60 -53.48 24.10
N ASN A 4 -17.31 -52.41 24.84
CA ASN A 4 -17.99 -51.14 24.71
C ASN A 4 -17.65 -50.52 23.35
N SER A 5 -18.61 -50.53 22.42
CA SER A 5 -18.50 -49.95 21.06
C SER A 5 -18.50 -48.41 21.02
N ALA A 6 -18.48 -47.75 22.20
CA ALA A 6 -18.46 -46.28 22.28
C ALA A 6 -17.11 -45.62 22.03
N LEU A 7 -15.97 -46.37 22.17
CA LEU A 7 -14.63 -45.80 22.03
C LEU A 7 -14.26 -45.38 20.60
N PRO A 8 -14.64 -46.13 19.52
CA PRO A 8 -14.28 -45.69 18.16
C PRO A 8 -15.12 -44.49 17.69
N VAL A 9 -16.34 -44.30 18.19
CA VAL A 9 -17.18 -43.14 17.83
C VAL A 9 -16.66 -41.85 18.45
N LEU A 10 -16.11 -41.91 19.67
CA LEU A 10 -15.47 -40.75 20.31
C LEU A 10 -14.21 -40.33 19.61
N PHE A 11 -13.41 -41.28 19.06
CA PHE A 11 -12.18 -40.97 18.33
C PHE A 11 -12.45 -40.34 16.95
N LEU A 12 -13.56 -40.71 16.29
CA LEU A 12 -14.01 -40.13 15.02
C LEU A 12 -14.55 -38.70 15.20
N LEU A 13 -15.18 -38.40 16.33
CA LEU A 13 -15.65 -37.03 16.65
C LEU A 13 -14.51 -36.07 17.02
N LEU A 14 -13.42 -36.54 17.61
CA LEU A 14 -12.26 -35.73 17.91
C LEU A 14 -11.40 -35.39 16.66
N ALA A 15 -11.47 -36.20 15.61
CA ALA A 15 -10.73 -35.97 14.35
C ALA A 15 -11.36 -34.86 13.47
N SER A 16 -12.61 -34.45 13.76
CA SER A 16 -13.33 -33.43 12.96
C SER A 16 -13.17 -31.99 13.44
N VAL A 17 -12.31 -31.70 14.44
CA VAL A 17 -12.12 -30.37 15.02
C VAL A 17 -10.73 -29.79 14.71
N PHE A 18 -10.07 -30.27 13.67
CA PHE A 18 -8.94 -29.49 13.15
C PHE A 18 -9.50 -28.37 12.28
N PRO A 19 -9.40 -27.09 12.71
CA PRO A 19 -9.71 -25.98 11.81
C PRO A 19 -8.76 -26.12 10.62
N SER A 20 -9.31 -26.37 9.44
CA SER A 20 -8.57 -26.16 8.20
C SER A 20 -8.22 -24.69 8.18
N ILE A 21 -6.95 -24.35 8.35
CA ILE A 21 -6.45 -22.98 8.10
C ILE A 21 -6.62 -22.79 6.59
N VAL A 22 -7.75 -22.25 6.20
CA VAL A 22 -7.93 -21.72 4.84
C VAL A 22 -7.13 -20.44 4.80
N TYR A 23 -5.94 -20.49 4.22
CA TYR A 23 -5.26 -19.28 3.82
C TYR A 23 -6.16 -18.63 2.76
N ALA A 24 -6.81 -17.53 3.11
CA ALA A 24 -7.45 -16.70 2.11
C ALA A 24 -6.36 -16.23 1.13
N ASP A 25 -6.65 -16.28 -0.18
CA ASP A 25 -5.74 -15.74 -1.18
C ASP A 25 -5.37 -14.30 -0.79
N ALA A 26 -4.07 -14.00 -0.76
CA ALA A 26 -3.58 -12.68 -0.42
C ALA A 26 -4.12 -11.67 -1.45
N LEU A 27 -4.75 -10.59 -0.97
CA LEU A 27 -5.23 -9.53 -1.86
C LEU A 27 -4.03 -8.68 -2.32
N ILE A 28 -3.81 -8.62 -3.62
CA ILE A 28 -2.80 -7.76 -4.22
C ILE A 28 -3.46 -6.41 -4.55
N GLY A 29 -3.00 -5.34 -3.90
CA GLY A 29 -3.55 -3.99 -4.03
C GLY A 29 -2.88 -3.12 -5.10
N VAL A 30 -1.83 -3.64 -5.75
CA VAL A 30 -1.07 -2.94 -6.80
C VAL A 30 -1.42 -3.46 -8.18
N LYS A 31 -1.10 -2.66 -9.21
CA LYS A 31 -1.25 -3.01 -10.62
C LYS A 31 -0.01 -2.59 -11.41
N ARG A 32 0.14 -3.13 -12.58
CA ARG A 32 1.21 -2.74 -13.53
C ARG A 32 1.21 -1.23 -13.76
N GLY A 33 2.39 -0.62 -13.65
CA GLY A 33 2.63 0.81 -13.82
C GLY A 33 2.50 1.61 -12.52
N ASP A 34 2.13 0.99 -11.40
CA ASP A 34 2.21 1.62 -10.08
C ASP A 34 3.68 1.79 -9.68
N TRP A 35 4.01 2.95 -9.12
CA TRP A 35 5.38 3.25 -8.71
C TRP A 35 5.42 4.13 -7.47
N VAL A 36 6.54 4.07 -6.76
CA VAL A 36 6.86 4.91 -5.62
C VAL A 36 8.36 5.22 -5.59
N GLU A 37 8.72 6.44 -5.20
CA GLU A 37 10.09 6.89 -4.96
C GLU A 37 10.29 7.12 -3.47
N TYR A 38 11.48 6.73 -2.99
CA TYR A 38 11.87 6.83 -1.61
C TYR A 38 13.10 7.72 -1.44
N SER A 39 13.09 8.53 -0.41
CA SER A 39 14.32 9.06 0.19
C SER A 39 14.78 8.08 1.26
N VAL A 40 16.07 7.77 1.23
CA VAL A 40 16.68 6.88 2.23
C VAL A 40 17.77 7.67 2.94
N SER A 41 17.75 7.64 4.26
CA SER A 41 18.78 8.27 5.09
C SER A 41 19.27 7.28 6.13
N PHE A 42 20.54 7.38 6.48
CA PHE A 42 21.13 6.49 7.46
C PHE A 42 22.13 7.22 8.38
N THR A 43 22.34 6.66 9.56
CA THR A 43 23.39 7.03 10.50
C THR A 43 24.19 5.79 10.86
N GLY A 44 25.45 5.96 11.27
CA GLY A 44 26.32 4.82 11.57
C GLY A 44 26.97 4.25 10.31
N ARG A 45 27.12 2.93 10.26
CA ARG A 45 27.77 2.19 9.16
C ARG A 45 26.85 1.08 8.67
N PRO A 46 25.91 1.37 7.78
CA PRO A 46 25.10 0.32 7.17
C PRO A 46 25.97 -0.62 6.33
N PRO A 47 25.54 -1.87 6.09
CA PRO A 47 26.17 -2.74 5.10
C PRO A 47 26.16 -2.09 3.71
N PRO A 48 27.10 -2.47 2.80
CA PRO A 48 27.19 -1.85 1.47
C PRO A 48 25.90 -1.92 0.64
N GLU A 49 25.08 -2.95 0.83
CA GLU A 49 23.77 -3.11 0.19
C GLU A 49 22.72 -2.11 0.71
N HIS A 50 22.93 -1.53 1.89
CA HIS A 50 22.06 -0.52 2.50
C HIS A 50 22.62 0.90 2.41
N ASP A 51 23.73 1.12 1.69
CA ASP A 51 24.30 2.46 1.42
C ASP A 51 23.52 3.19 0.32
N VAL A 52 22.19 3.10 0.38
CA VAL A 52 21.24 3.69 -0.57
C VAL A 52 20.78 5.04 -0.04
N ILE A 53 20.71 6.06 -0.91
CA ILE A 53 20.21 7.40 -0.58
C ILE A 53 18.87 7.72 -1.25
N TRP A 54 18.56 7.01 -2.33
CA TRP A 54 17.30 7.13 -3.07
C TRP A 54 16.97 5.79 -3.72
N ALA A 55 15.71 5.48 -3.81
CA ALA A 55 15.21 4.30 -4.51
C ALA A 55 13.88 4.60 -5.22
N ARG A 56 13.61 3.86 -6.30
CA ARG A 56 12.31 3.81 -6.98
C ARG A 56 11.93 2.37 -7.19
N MET A 57 10.72 2.03 -6.81
CA MET A 57 10.07 0.77 -7.15
C MET A 57 8.99 1.04 -8.20
N GLU A 58 8.92 0.18 -9.22
CA GLU A 58 7.86 0.20 -10.24
C GLU A 58 7.33 -1.22 -10.48
N VAL A 59 6.03 -1.39 -10.39
CA VAL A 59 5.35 -2.66 -10.66
C VAL A 59 5.29 -2.89 -12.18
N THR A 60 5.96 -3.93 -12.67
CA THR A 60 6.04 -4.27 -14.09
C THR A 60 5.03 -5.34 -14.50
N GLY A 61 4.53 -6.13 -13.55
CA GLY A 61 3.51 -7.16 -13.78
C GLY A 61 2.82 -7.60 -12.49
N VAL A 62 1.59 -8.08 -12.62
CA VAL A 62 0.83 -8.72 -11.54
C VAL A 62 0.15 -9.94 -12.12
N GLU A 63 0.42 -11.12 -11.55
CA GLU A 63 -0.12 -12.41 -12.00
C GLU A 63 -0.51 -13.25 -10.79
N GLU A 64 -1.79 -13.53 -10.60
CA GLU A 64 -2.32 -14.31 -9.47
C GLU A 64 -1.80 -13.81 -8.11
N GLN A 65 -0.85 -14.55 -7.50
CA GLN A 65 -0.22 -14.25 -6.21
C GLN A 65 1.19 -13.67 -6.36
N ARG A 66 1.54 -13.13 -7.54
CA ARG A 66 2.88 -12.62 -7.85
C ARG A 66 2.84 -11.18 -8.32
N VAL A 67 3.84 -10.43 -7.88
CA VAL A 67 4.10 -9.05 -8.32
C VAL A 67 5.53 -8.98 -8.84
N ASN A 68 5.70 -8.69 -10.12
CA ASN A 68 6.99 -8.36 -10.70
C ASN A 68 7.25 -6.87 -10.52
N ALA A 69 8.40 -6.50 -9.99
CA ALA A 69 8.78 -5.11 -9.77
C ALA A 69 10.23 -4.86 -10.18
N THR A 70 10.48 -3.66 -10.69
CA THR A 70 11.83 -3.14 -10.93
C THR A 70 12.19 -2.17 -9.83
N PHE A 71 13.35 -2.36 -9.23
CA PHE A 71 13.95 -1.47 -8.25
C PHE A 71 15.14 -0.75 -8.87
N VAL A 72 15.13 0.58 -8.81
CA VAL A 72 16.25 1.43 -9.16
C VAL A 72 16.73 2.11 -7.90
N SER A 73 18.00 1.93 -7.52
CA SER A 73 18.59 2.49 -6.31
C SER A 73 19.80 3.33 -6.65
N GLN A 74 19.98 4.46 -5.95
CA GLN A 74 21.19 5.26 -6.01
C GLN A 74 21.94 5.13 -4.68
N LEU A 75 23.19 4.68 -4.76
CA LEU A 75 24.08 4.57 -3.61
C LEU A 75 24.69 5.94 -3.27
N ALA A 76 25.17 6.11 -2.04
CA ALA A 76 25.82 7.35 -1.58
C ALA A 76 27.06 7.74 -2.42
N ASN A 77 27.73 6.80 -3.07
CA ASN A 77 28.84 7.03 -4.00
C ASN A 77 28.39 7.47 -5.41
N GLY A 78 27.09 7.60 -5.66
CA GLY A 78 26.49 7.98 -6.94
C GLY A 78 26.25 6.81 -7.92
N THR A 79 26.62 5.59 -7.57
CA THR A 79 26.32 4.40 -8.39
C THR A 79 24.81 4.16 -8.44
N VAL A 80 24.28 3.87 -9.63
CA VAL A 80 22.87 3.49 -9.83
C VAL A 80 22.81 1.99 -10.11
N LEU A 81 21.98 1.29 -9.37
CA LEU A 81 21.69 -0.14 -9.52
C LEU A 81 20.25 -0.32 -9.99
N THR A 82 20.04 -1.31 -10.85
CA THR A 82 18.69 -1.72 -11.26
C THR A 82 18.56 -3.23 -11.05
N VAL A 83 17.52 -3.63 -10.34
CA VAL A 83 17.23 -5.04 -10.03
C VAL A 83 15.76 -5.31 -10.37
N GLU A 84 15.51 -6.44 -11.01
CA GLU A 84 14.15 -6.96 -11.22
C GLU A 84 13.87 -8.03 -10.18
N GLU A 85 12.71 -7.95 -9.53
CA GLU A 85 12.31 -8.82 -8.45
C GLU A 85 10.92 -9.40 -8.71
N ASP A 86 10.74 -10.66 -8.32
CA ASP A 86 9.46 -11.35 -8.33
C ASP A 86 9.01 -11.61 -6.88
N LEU A 87 8.03 -10.86 -6.43
CA LEU A 87 7.42 -11.00 -5.11
C LEU A 87 6.33 -12.08 -5.19
N ASP A 88 6.44 -13.11 -4.37
CA ASP A 88 5.52 -14.24 -4.35
C ASP A 88 4.79 -14.30 -2.99
N PHE A 89 3.52 -13.89 -2.99
CA PHE A 89 2.67 -13.82 -1.81
C PHE A 89 2.27 -15.21 -1.29
N ALA A 90 2.23 -16.23 -2.17
CA ALA A 90 1.91 -17.60 -1.76
C ALA A 90 3.03 -18.22 -0.92
N THR A 91 4.29 -17.88 -1.19
CA THR A 91 5.46 -18.38 -0.46
C THR A 91 6.00 -17.40 0.58
N GLY A 92 5.50 -16.15 0.58
CA GLY A 92 5.97 -15.09 1.46
C GLY A 92 7.32 -14.48 1.03
N ARG A 93 7.77 -14.70 -0.22
CA ARG A 93 8.97 -14.04 -0.76
C ARG A 93 8.65 -12.60 -1.14
N LEU A 94 8.68 -11.71 -0.13
CA LEU A 94 8.20 -10.31 -0.24
C LEU A 94 9.33 -9.27 -0.31
N ILE A 95 10.57 -9.69 -0.41
CA ILE A 95 11.81 -8.88 -0.50
C ILE A 95 11.68 -7.54 0.22
N ASP A 96 12.32 -7.42 1.39
CA ASP A 96 12.29 -6.26 2.28
C ASP A 96 10.88 -5.73 2.59
N MET A 97 9.84 -6.51 2.28
CA MET A 97 8.43 -6.19 2.49
C MET A 97 8.01 -4.84 1.86
N PHE A 98 8.58 -4.51 0.69
CA PHE A 98 8.16 -3.33 -0.08
C PHE A 98 6.69 -3.39 -0.51
N VAL A 99 6.17 -4.60 -0.72
CA VAL A 99 4.74 -4.84 -0.97
C VAL A 99 4.27 -6.00 -0.10
N ILE A 100 3.18 -5.80 0.64
CA ILE A 100 2.51 -6.80 1.47
C ILE A 100 1.07 -7.02 0.98
N PRO A 101 0.33 -8.03 1.47
CA PRO A 101 -1.10 -8.15 1.20
C PRO A 101 -1.85 -6.87 1.55
N SER A 102 -2.75 -6.45 0.66
CA SER A 102 -3.57 -5.25 0.88
C SER A 102 -4.78 -5.54 1.78
N GLY A 103 -5.36 -4.49 2.36
CA GLY A 103 -6.61 -4.57 3.11
C GLY A 103 -6.48 -5.05 4.56
N LEU A 104 -5.27 -5.34 5.04
CA LEU A 104 -5.01 -5.81 6.39
C LEU A 104 -5.52 -4.83 7.47
N ASN A 105 -5.88 -5.37 8.63
CA ASN A 105 -6.32 -4.65 9.82
C ASN A 105 -5.43 -5.01 11.02
N SER A 106 -5.57 -4.29 12.11
CA SER A 106 -4.91 -4.65 13.38
C SER A 106 -5.33 -6.07 13.81
N GLY A 107 -4.33 -6.90 14.15
CA GLY A 107 -4.47 -8.31 14.48
C GLY A 107 -4.42 -9.27 13.29
N ASP A 108 -4.52 -8.79 12.04
CA ASP A 108 -4.25 -9.61 10.86
C ASP A 108 -2.75 -9.90 10.75
N SER A 109 -2.38 -10.99 10.09
CA SER A 109 -0.98 -11.35 9.90
C SER A 109 -0.70 -11.83 8.48
N PHE A 110 0.56 -11.78 8.09
CA PHE A 110 1.08 -12.37 6.86
C PHE A 110 2.46 -13.00 7.11
N TYR A 111 2.86 -13.92 6.26
CA TYR A 111 4.16 -14.56 6.35
C TYR A 111 5.16 -13.89 5.41
N ALA A 112 6.36 -13.55 5.93
CA ALA A 112 7.49 -13.05 5.16
C ALA A 112 8.68 -14.01 5.29
N GLN A 113 9.18 -14.54 4.16
CA GLN A 113 10.31 -15.46 4.15
C GLN A 113 11.56 -14.79 4.74
N GLY A 114 12.22 -15.47 5.67
CA GLY A 114 13.40 -14.96 6.35
C GLY A 114 13.10 -14.11 7.60
N VAL A 115 11.88 -13.62 7.76
CA VAL A 115 11.44 -12.87 8.94
C VAL A 115 10.46 -13.68 9.79
N GLY A 116 9.51 -14.37 9.15
CA GLY A 116 8.48 -15.15 9.83
C GLY A 116 7.08 -14.54 9.69
N GLU A 117 6.23 -14.81 10.67
CA GLU A 117 4.89 -14.23 10.74
C GLU A 117 4.96 -12.79 11.26
N ILE A 118 4.42 -11.86 10.49
CA ILE A 118 4.30 -10.44 10.83
C ILE A 118 2.84 -10.16 11.16
N VAL A 119 2.59 -9.62 12.35
CA VAL A 119 1.26 -9.22 12.83
C VAL A 119 1.13 -7.71 12.69
N ILE A 120 0.00 -7.24 12.17
CA ILE A 120 -0.31 -5.81 12.10
C ILE A 120 -0.73 -5.31 13.49
N ASP A 121 0.04 -4.36 14.05
CA ASP A 121 -0.18 -3.79 15.37
C ASP A 121 -1.31 -2.76 15.37
N SER A 122 -1.29 -1.85 14.39
CA SER A 122 -2.24 -0.74 14.34
C SER A 122 -2.61 -0.32 12.92
N VAL A 123 -3.69 0.46 12.84
CA VAL A 123 -4.18 1.10 11.61
C VAL A 123 -4.41 2.58 11.91
N ASP A 124 -3.73 3.46 11.19
CA ASP A 124 -3.76 4.91 11.39
C ASP A 124 -4.08 5.64 10.08
N VAL A 125 -4.47 6.92 10.19
CA VAL A 125 -4.59 7.82 9.03
C VAL A 125 -3.44 8.81 9.06
N ARG A 126 -2.64 8.83 7.97
CA ARG A 126 -1.48 9.71 7.83
C ARG A 126 -1.53 10.49 6.51
N ASN A 127 -0.84 11.62 6.46
CA ASN A 127 -0.60 12.33 5.21
C ASN A 127 0.66 11.76 4.55
N ILE A 128 0.50 11.07 3.42
CA ILE A 128 1.58 10.44 2.67
C ILE A 128 1.63 11.04 1.27
N VAL A 129 2.73 11.68 0.92
CA VAL A 129 2.94 12.31 -0.40
C VAL A 129 1.75 13.20 -0.80
N GLY A 130 1.26 14.03 0.15
CA GLY A 130 0.19 15.00 -0.08
C GLY A 130 -1.23 14.41 -0.14
N ALA A 131 -1.42 13.14 0.21
CA ALA A 131 -2.73 12.50 0.31
C ALA A 131 -2.98 11.94 1.71
N SER A 132 -4.22 12.00 2.19
CA SER A 132 -4.66 11.32 3.41
C SER A 132 -4.82 9.82 3.10
N ARG A 133 -4.02 8.98 3.75
CA ARG A 133 -3.98 7.53 3.51
C ARG A 133 -4.20 6.75 4.81
N THR A 134 -4.92 5.65 4.72
CA THR A 134 -4.97 4.67 5.80
C THR A 134 -3.72 3.80 5.73
N VAL A 135 -2.98 3.75 6.81
CA VAL A 135 -1.69 3.08 6.91
C VAL A 135 -1.78 1.98 7.96
N VAL A 136 -1.25 0.81 7.67
CA VAL A 136 -1.06 -0.28 8.62
C VAL A 136 0.38 -0.29 9.10
N HIS A 137 0.59 -0.63 10.36
CA HIS A 137 1.88 -0.66 11.03
C HIS A 137 2.16 -2.04 11.60
N ALA A 138 3.41 -2.47 11.47
CA ALA A 138 3.95 -3.60 12.24
C ALA A 138 5.41 -3.33 12.59
N GLU A 139 5.88 -4.00 13.66
CA GLU A 139 7.27 -3.90 14.07
C GLU A 139 7.86 -5.26 14.44
N THR A 140 9.17 -5.36 14.30
CA THR A 140 9.99 -6.43 14.85
C THR A 140 11.02 -5.82 15.83
N GLU A 141 11.96 -6.63 16.33
CA GLU A 141 12.99 -6.15 17.26
C GLU A 141 13.77 -4.93 16.73
N ASP A 142 14.10 -4.95 15.43
CA ASP A 142 14.98 -3.94 14.82
C ASP A 142 14.29 -3.03 13.82
N THR A 143 13.09 -3.36 13.33
CA THR A 143 12.49 -2.64 12.20
C THR A 143 11.00 -2.39 12.41
N GLN A 144 10.58 -1.18 12.07
CA GLN A 144 9.19 -0.74 12.00
C GLN A 144 8.85 -0.46 10.55
N TRP A 145 7.63 -0.87 10.13
CA TRP A 145 7.11 -0.61 8.81
C TRP A 145 5.73 0.02 8.87
N PHE A 146 5.48 0.88 7.88
CA PHE A 146 4.18 1.48 7.61
C PHE A 146 3.84 1.26 6.15
N TRP A 147 2.72 0.59 5.88
CA TRP A 147 2.25 0.33 4.52
C TRP A 147 0.93 1.02 4.26
N ASP A 148 0.74 1.55 3.06
CA ASP A 148 -0.58 1.97 2.62
C ASP A 148 -1.52 0.76 2.58
N ARG A 149 -2.60 0.81 3.35
CA ARG A 149 -3.52 -0.32 3.52
C ARG A 149 -4.17 -0.76 2.22
N THR A 150 -4.43 0.16 1.30
CA THR A 150 -5.14 -0.11 0.04
C THR A 150 -4.25 -0.82 -0.97
N THR A 151 -2.99 -0.42 -1.05
CA THR A 151 -2.04 -0.94 -2.03
C THR A 151 -1.11 -2.01 -1.47
N GLY A 152 -0.89 -2.03 -0.15
CA GLY A 152 0.12 -2.84 0.50
C GLY A 152 1.55 -2.32 0.32
N ILE A 153 1.76 -1.17 -0.35
CA ILE A 153 3.09 -0.60 -0.58
C ILE A 153 3.60 0.06 0.70
N VAL A 154 4.89 -0.19 1.02
CA VAL A 154 5.56 0.50 2.13
C VAL A 154 5.63 2.00 1.85
N VAL A 155 5.25 2.81 2.83
CA VAL A 155 5.32 4.28 2.74
C VAL A 155 6.37 4.85 3.68
N GLU A 156 6.72 4.11 4.72
CA GLU A 156 7.78 4.44 5.67
C GLU A 156 8.32 3.14 6.27
N ALA A 157 9.64 3.04 6.39
CA ALA A 157 10.29 1.96 7.14
C ALA A 157 11.47 2.52 7.91
N ARG A 158 11.68 2.03 9.12
CA ARG A 158 12.81 2.41 9.96
C ARG A 158 13.44 1.17 10.57
N THR A 159 14.71 0.94 10.23
CA THR A 159 15.54 -0.06 10.90
C THR A 159 16.48 0.65 11.87
N ALA A 160 16.54 0.20 13.10
CA ALA A 160 17.43 0.76 14.14
C ALA A 160 18.06 -0.36 14.96
N ASN A 161 19.37 -0.52 14.82
CA ASN A 161 20.15 -1.47 15.60
C ASN A 161 21.38 -0.78 16.21
N VAL A 162 22.22 -1.53 16.90
CA VAL A 162 23.42 -1.00 17.58
C VAL A 162 24.49 -0.44 16.63
N VAL A 163 24.43 -0.75 15.33
CA VAL A 163 25.45 -0.39 14.34
C VAL A 163 25.01 0.79 13.48
N TYR A 164 23.74 0.84 13.08
CA TYR A 164 23.21 1.87 12.22
C TYR A 164 21.71 2.06 12.42
N THR A 165 21.23 3.20 11.94
CA THR A 165 19.80 3.47 11.73
C THR A 165 19.59 3.72 10.24
N LEU A 166 18.51 3.18 9.65
CA LEU A 166 18.10 3.38 8.27
C LEU A 166 16.66 3.84 8.26
N ASP A 167 16.39 5.00 7.68
CA ASP A 167 15.05 5.55 7.51
C ASP A 167 14.73 5.62 6.00
N THR A 168 13.64 4.96 5.58
CA THR A 168 13.13 4.95 4.21
C THR A 168 11.76 5.60 4.21
N VAL A 169 11.56 6.65 3.41
CA VAL A 169 10.30 7.42 3.38
C VAL A 169 9.89 7.67 1.93
N ALA A 170 8.63 7.36 1.61
CA ALA A 170 8.04 7.68 0.31
C ALA A 170 7.96 9.20 0.10
N ILE A 171 8.53 9.69 -1.01
CA ILE A 171 8.59 11.11 -1.35
C ILE A 171 7.79 11.48 -2.61
N SER A 172 7.50 10.50 -3.46
CA SER A 172 6.76 10.68 -4.71
C SER A 172 6.11 9.37 -5.12
N THR A 173 4.94 9.42 -5.78
CA THR A 173 4.24 8.21 -6.20
C THR A 173 3.25 8.48 -7.34
N GLY A 174 3.02 7.45 -8.17
CA GLY A 174 1.94 7.41 -9.15
C GLY A 174 0.66 6.72 -8.66
N LEU A 175 0.65 6.20 -7.42
CA LEU A 175 -0.47 5.43 -6.86
C LEU A 175 -1.71 6.27 -6.57
N TRP A 176 -1.51 7.52 -6.20
CA TRP A 176 -2.57 8.49 -5.89
C TRP A 176 -2.16 9.90 -6.25
N GLY A 177 -3.16 10.74 -6.60
CA GLY A 177 -2.94 12.17 -6.82
C GLY A 177 -2.76 12.92 -5.49
N GLN A 178 -2.01 14.01 -5.53
CA GLN A 178 -1.97 14.94 -4.38
C GLN A 178 -3.38 15.50 -4.15
N GLN A 179 -3.84 15.44 -2.91
CA GLN A 179 -5.14 16.00 -2.53
C GLN A 179 -5.02 17.51 -2.30
N ILE A 180 -5.95 18.28 -2.88
CA ILE A 180 -6.08 19.71 -2.62
C ILE A 180 -7.17 19.88 -1.58
N LEU A 181 -6.83 20.39 -0.40
CA LEU A 181 -7.75 20.53 0.75
C LEU A 181 -8.40 19.19 1.17
N GLY A 182 -7.68 18.07 1.03
CA GLY A 182 -8.19 16.74 1.37
C GLY A 182 -9.16 16.15 0.33
N VAL A 183 -9.28 16.77 -0.85
CA VAL A 183 -10.17 16.33 -1.94
C VAL A 183 -9.33 16.00 -3.17
N GLU A 184 -9.67 14.92 -3.86
CA GLU A 184 -9.01 14.56 -5.12
C GLU A 184 -9.19 15.66 -6.18
N PRO A 185 -8.15 16.02 -6.94
CA PRO A 185 -8.20 17.05 -7.97
C PRO A 185 -9.35 16.87 -8.98
N ALA A 186 -9.65 15.61 -9.35
CA ALA A 186 -10.74 15.30 -10.26
C ALA A 186 -12.11 15.80 -9.75
N ILE A 187 -12.36 15.69 -8.45
CA ILE A 187 -13.60 16.17 -7.83
C ILE A 187 -13.65 17.69 -7.87
N ILE A 188 -12.53 18.37 -7.60
CA ILE A 188 -12.44 19.84 -7.65
C ILE A 188 -12.72 20.32 -9.08
N TYR A 189 -12.11 19.69 -10.10
CA TYR A 189 -12.38 20.03 -11.51
C TYR A 189 -13.85 19.81 -11.88
N ALA A 190 -14.47 18.70 -11.45
CA ALA A 190 -15.89 18.44 -11.68
C ALA A 190 -16.77 19.54 -11.06
N ILE A 191 -16.51 19.97 -9.84
CA ILE A 191 -17.23 21.06 -9.17
C ILE A 191 -17.08 22.38 -9.95
N VAL A 192 -15.86 22.72 -10.38
CA VAL A 192 -15.59 23.94 -11.17
C VAL A 192 -16.33 23.92 -12.49
N VAL A 193 -16.34 22.80 -13.19
CA VAL A 193 -17.07 22.65 -14.46
C VAL A 193 -18.59 22.82 -14.27
N VAL A 194 -19.15 22.16 -13.26
CA VAL A 194 -20.59 22.29 -12.95
C VAL A 194 -20.96 23.74 -12.61
N PHE A 195 -20.14 24.42 -11.81
CA PHE A 195 -20.35 25.83 -11.45
C PHE A 195 -20.27 26.74 -12.68
N ALA A 196 -19.28 26.55 -13.55
CA ALA A 196 -19.15 27.32 -14.80
C ALA A 196 -20.37 27.14 -15.71
N LEU A 197 -20.88 25.91 -15.89
CA LEU A 197 -22.07 25.62 -16.66
C LEU A 197 -23.32 26.29 -16.08
N ALA A 198 -23.48 26.30 -14.77
CA ALA A 198 -24.59 26.97 -14.09
C ALA A 198 -24.56 28.48 -14.33
N VAL A 199 -23.39 29.12 -14.25
CA VAL A 199 -23.21 30.57 -14.51
C VAL A 199 -23.54 30.89 -15.97
N ILE A 200 -23.05 30.12 -16.93
CA ILE A 200 -23.33 30.31 -18.36
C ILE A 200 -24.83 30.18 -18.65
N THR A 201 -25.47 29.15 -18.10
CA THR A 201 -26.90 28.91 -18.26
C THR A 201 -27.72 30.08 -17.66
N GLY A 202 -27.36 30.56 -16.47
CA GLY A 202 -27.96 31.72 -15.83
C GLY A 202 -27.84 32.99 -16.67
N ALA A 203 -26.65 33.23 -17.24
CA ALA A 203 -26.42 34.40 -18.11
C ALA A 203 -27.29 34.33 -19.39
N ILE A 204 -27.39 33.17 -20.03
CA ILE A 204 -28.25 32.97 -21.23
C ILE A 204 -29.70 33.23 -20.90
N VAL A 205 -30.24 32.72 -19.77
CA VAL A 205 -31.62 32.93 -19.34
C VAL A 205 -31.91 34.42 -19.09
N LEU A 206 -30.96 35.12 -18.45
CA LEU A 206 -31.09 36.56 -18.21
C LEU A 206 -31.08 37.35 -19.52
N CYS A 207 -30.23 37.04 -20.46
CA CYS A 207 -30.17 37.67 -21.78
C CYS A 207 -31.49 37.46 -22.55
N VAL A 208 -32.03 36.24 -22.58
CA VAL A 208 -33.29 35.92 -23.23
C VAL A 208 -34.47 36.66 -22.60
N ARG A 209 -34.53 36.70 -21.26
CA ARG A 209 -35.58 37.47 -20.54
C ARG A 209 -35.49 38.95 -20.80
N ARG A 210 -34.29 39.52 -20.85
CA ARG A 210 -34.09 40.97 -21.16
C ARG A 210 -34.54 41.27 -22.59
N LYS A 211 -34.20 40.44 -23.59
CA LYS A 211 -34.61 40.61 -24.98
C LYS A 211 -36.16 40.56 -25.14
N ARG A 212 -36.83 39.65 -24.43
CA ARG A 212 -38.31 39.57 -24.46
C ARG A 212 -39.00 40.80 -23.86
N ARG A 213 -38.42 41.40 -22.83
CA ARG A 213 -38.97 42.65 -22.22
C ARG A 213 -38.81 43.84 -23.13
N MET A 214 -37.79 43.91 -23.98
CA MET A 214 -37.58 45.03 -24.92
C MET A 214 -38.36 44.88 -26.22
N SER A 215 -38.96 43.72 -26.48
CA SER A 215 -39.79 43.47 -27.69
C SER A 215 -41.30 43.52 -27.43
N GLN A 216 -41.75 43.92 -26.26
CA GLN A 216 -43.15 44.23 -25.98
C GLN A 216 -43.37 45.75 -26.17
N PRO A 217 -44.25 46.17 -27.12
CA PRO A 217 -44.59 47.58 -27.41
C PRO A 217 -45.35 48.23 -26.23
#